data_ba87abd084d0297b864158c47e3205f1
#
_entry.id   ba87abd084d0297b864158c47e3205f1
#
_cell.length_a   1.000
_cell.length_b   1.000
_cell.length_c   1.000
_cell.angle_alpha   90.00
_cell.angle_beta   90.00
_cell.angle_gamma   90.00
#
_symmetry.space_group_name_H-M   'P 1'
#
loop_
_entity.id
_entity.type
_entity.pdbx_description
1 polymer ?
#
loop_
_entity_poly.entity_id
_entity_poly.type
_entity_poly.pdbx_seq_one_letter_code
_entity_poly.pdbx_strand_id
1 'polypeptide(L)' 'MSPHILIDEALDSLDHPDSPPGNTILVQRIITNLMTDHLITLEEFSHYCKRLLKHCQQRKELQ' A
#
# COMPACT_ATOMS: atom_id res chain seq x y z
N MET A 1 10.68 7.58 -12.43
CA MET A 1 9.93 7.82 -11.19
C MET A 1 10.43 6.88 -10.11
N SER A 2 10.61 7.37 -8.90
CA SER A 2 11.07 6.53 -7.81
C SER A 2 9.96 5.58 -7.35
N PRO A 3 10.25 4.27 -7.16
CA PRO A 3 9.23 3.34 -6.66
C PRO A 3 8.72 3.71 -5.27
N HIS A 4 9.56 4.34 -4.45
CA HIS A 4 9.14 4.77 -3.11
C HIS A 4 8.09 5.89 -3.18
N ILE A 5 8.25 6.82 -4.10
CA ILE A 5 7.28 7.89 -4.30
C ILE A 5 5.95 7.31 -4.78
N LEU A 6 6.00 6.35 -5.69
CA LEU A 6 4.80 5.70 -6.21
C LEU A 6 4.01 5.01 -5.09
N ILE A 7 4.70 4.29 -4.22
CA ILE A 7 4.06 3.60 -3.09
C ILE A 7 3.50 4.62 -2.09
N ASP A 8 4.25 5.67 -1.78
CA ASP A 8 3.80 6.69 -0.84
C ASP A 8 2.54 7.39 -1.34
N GLU A 9 2.49 7.72 -2.62
CA GLU A 9 1.28 8.31 -3.22
C GLU A 9 0.10 7.36 -3.18
N ALA A 10 0.35 6.07 -3.44
CA ALA A 10 -0.70 5.06 -3.41
C ALA A 10 -1.26 4.87 -2.00
N LEU A 11 -0.38 4.84 -0.99
CA LEU A 11 -0.80 4.73 0.41
C LEU A 11 -1.53 5.98 0.88
N ASP A 12 -1.08 7.17 0.44
CA ASP A 12 -1.75 8.42 0.74
C ASP A 12 -3.18 8.43 0.21
N SER A 13 -3.40 7.88 -0.97
CA SER A 13 -4.75 7.83 -1.54
C SER A 13 -5.70 6.98 -0.71
N LEU A 14 -5.20 6.02 0.07
CA LEU A 14 -6.02 5.21 0.95
C LEU A 14 -6.51 5.97 2.18
N ASP A 15 -5.84 7.07 2.54
CA ASP A 15 -6.24 7.90 3.68
C ASP A 15 -7.45 8.79 3.35
N HIS A 16 -7.79 8.94 2.08
CA HIS A 16 -8.94 9.73 1.69
C HIS A 16 -10.24 8.98 1.99
N PRO A 17 -11.24 9.65 2.59
CA PRO A 17 -12.49 8.99 2.95
C PRO A 17 -13.28 8.48 1.74
N ASP A 18 -13.03 9.06 0.57
CA ASP A 18 -13.72 8.69 -0.67
C ASP A 18 -13.02 7.55 -1.42
N SER A 19 -11.94 7.00 -0.86
CA SER A 19 -11.17 5.95 -1.51
C SER A 19 -12.01 4.67 -1.66
N PRO A 20 -12.12 4.10 -2.88
CA PRO A 20 -12.85 2.85 -3.07
C PRO A 20 -12.20 1.68 -2.33
N PRO A 21 -12.99 0.69 -1.86
CA PRO A 21 -12.42 -0.48 -1.16
C PRO A 21 -11.41 -1.27 -1.99
N GLY A 22 -11.55 -1.26 -3.31
CA GLY A 22 -10.65 -1.97 -4.21
C GLY A 22 -9.25 -1.38 -4.29
N ASN A 23 -9.04 -0.13 -3.81
CA ASN A 23 -7.73 0.51 -3.87
C ASN A 23 -6.70 -0.21 -3.01
N THR A 24 -7.12 -0.85 -1.91
CA THR A 24 -6.20 -1.63 -1.07
C THR A 24 -5.55 -2.75 -1.86
N ILE A 25 -6.34 -3.44 -2.68
CA ILE A 25 -5.84 -4.54 -3.53
C ILE A 25 -4.87 -3.99 -4.58
N LEU A 26 -5.18 -2.84 -5.17
CA LEU A 26 -4.31 -2.21 -6.17
C LEU A 26 -2.96 -1.82 -5.55
N VAL A 27 -2.97 -1.23 -4.36
CA VAL A 27 -1.73 -0.85 -3.67
C VAL A 27 -0.90 -2.08 -3.34
N GLN A 28 -1.53 -3.14 -2.84
CA GLN A 28 -0.84 -4.39 -2.56
C GLN A 28 -0.18 -4.97 -3.81
N ARG A 29 -0.88 -4.92 -4.94
CA ARG A 29 -0.35 -5.41 -6.22
C ARG A 29 0.87 -4.60 -6.64
N ILE A 30 0.82 -3.27 -6.51
CA ILE A 30 1.94 -2.40 -6.84
C ILE A 30 3.16 -2.77 -5.99
N ILE A 31 2.98 -2.91 -4.69
CA ILE A 31 4.07 -3.25 -3.76
C ILE A 31 4.66 -4.61 -4.12
N THR A 32 3.82 -5.60 -4.37
CA THR A 32 4.25 -6.95 -4.73
C THR A 32 5.04 -6.95 -6.04
N ASN A 33 4.57 -6.21 -7.04
CA ASN A 33 5.26 -6.12 -8.32
C ASN A 33 6.64 -5.47 -8.18
N LEU A 34 6.74 -4.41 -7.37
CA LEU A 34 8.02 -3.74 -7.14
C LEU A 34 9.02 -4.65 -6.44
N MET A 35 8.56 -5.49 -5.51
CA MET A 35 9.42 -6.47 -4.88
C MET A 35 9.85 -7.55 -5.86
N THR A 36 8.94 -8.05 -6.67
CA THR A 36 9.23 -9.07 -7.70
C THR A 36 10.28 -8.58 -8.69
N ASP A 37 10.21 -7.29 -9.05
CA ASP A 37 11.14 -6.67 -9.98
C ASP A 37 12.44 -6.20 -9.30
N HIS A 38 12.60 -6.48 -7.99
CA HIS A 38 13.77 -6.09 -7.20
C HIS A 38 13.99 -4.58 -7.13
N LEU A 39 12.92 -3.81 -7.24
CA LEU A 39 12.98 -2.34 -7.13
C LEU A 39 12.91 -1.87 -5.68
N ILE A 40 12.42 -2.72 -4.78
CA ILE A 40 12.44 -2.48 -3.33
C ILE A 40 13.00 -3.70 -2.63
N THR A 41 13.53 -3.50 -1.41
CA THR A 41 14.07 -4.59 -0.60
C THR A 41 12.96 -5.32 0.14
N LEU A 42 13.30 -6.50 0.69
CA LEU A 42 12.35 -7.27 1.50
C LEU A 42 11.94 -6.48 2.75
N GLU A 43 12.86 -5.74 3.35
CA GLU A 43 12.55 -4.90 4.50
C GLU A 43 11.54 -3.82 4.14
N GLU A 44 11.74 -3.16 3.01
CA GLU A 44 10.81 -2.15 2.52
C GLU A 44 9.45 -2.75 2.20
N PHE A 45 9.44 -3.91 1.56
CA PHE A 45 8.19 -4.63 1.28
C PHE A 45 7.42 -4.91 2.57
N SER A 46 8.10 -5.43 3.58
CA SER A 46 7.49 -5.73 4.88
C SER A 46 6.94 -4.47 5.55
N HIS A 47 7.69 -3.37 5.48
CA HIS A 47 7.27 -2.08 6.04
C HIS A 47 5.98 -1.57 5.38
N TYR A 48 5.93 -1.61 4.06
CA TYR A 48 4.76 -1.14 3.33
C TYR A 48 3.55 -2.05 3.54
N CYS A 49 3.77 -3.36 3.65
CA CYS A 49 2.70 -4.30 3.94
C CYS A 49 2.08 -4.04 5.31
N LYS A 50 2.90 -3.70 6.30
CA LYS A 50 2.40 -3.36 7.64
C LYS A 50 1.55 -2.10 7.61
N ARG A 51 1.98 -1.08 6.86
CA ARG A 51 1.19 0.15 6.69
C ARG A 51 -0.15 -0.15 6.04
N LEU A 52 -0.13 -0.97 5.00
CA LEU A 52 -1.35 -1.36 4.29
C LEU A 52 -2.30 -2.13 5.20
N LEU A 53 -1.78 -3.05 5.99
CA LEU A 53 -2.58 -3.84 6.94
C LEU A 53 -3.24 -2.94 7.98
N LYS A 54 -2.53 -1.92 8.44
CA LYS A 54 -3.07 -0.96 9.39
C LYS A 54 -4.29 -0.23 8.83
N HIS A 55 -4.23 0.17 7.56
CA HIS A 55 -5.38 0.79 6.90
C HIS A 55 -6.57 -0.16 6.83
N CYS A 56 -6.34 -1.42 6.52
CA CYS A 56 -7.38 -2.43 6.46
C CYS A 56 -8.03 -2.63 7.83
N GLN A 57 -7.24 -2.68 8.89
CA GLN A 57 -7.75 -2.84 10.25
C GLN A 57 -8.60 -1.65 10.68
N GLN A 58 -8.17 -0.44 10.36
CA GLN A 58 -8.93 0.77 10.68
C GLN A 58 -10.30 0.76 10.01
N ARG A 59 -10.38 0.29 8.76
CA ARG A 59 -11.65 0.20 8.06
C ARG A 59 -12.60 -0.82 8.71
N LYS A 60 -12.06 -1.93 9.18
CA LYS A 60 -12.87 -2.96 9.84
C LYS A 60 -13.44 -2.47 11.16
N GLU A 61 -12.68 -1.68 11.89
CA GLU A 61 -13.15 -1.14 13.17
C GLU A 61 -14.29 -0.14 13.00
N LEU A 62 -14.37 0.51 11.85
CA LEU A 62 -15.41 1.49 11.56
C LEU A 62 -16.71 0.85 11.09
N GLN A 63 -16.70 -0.43 10.80
CA GLN A 63 -17.88 -1.18 10.43
C GLN A 63 -18.46 -1.92 11.63
#